data_eb6524be38d54b9bb09bb96d2481fe66
#
_entry.id   eb6524be38d54b9bb09bb96d2481fe66
#
_cell.length_a   1.000
_cell.length_b   1.000
_cell.length_c   1.000
_cell.angle_alpha   90.00
_cell.angle_beta   90.00
_cell.angle_gamma   90.00
#
_symmetry.space_group_name_H-M   'P 1'
#
loop_
_entity.id
_entity.type
_entity.pdbx_description
1 polymer ?
#
loop_
_entity_poly.entity_id
_entity_poly.type
_entity_poly.pdbx_seq_one_letter_code
_entity_poly.pdbx_strand_id
1 'polypeptide(L)'
;MMCRFLILFSFLFFAWVSQAQNKDTILLMNGNYVVEKVLDTLIGAVTIVNPANVAEKLHYEYDEIYCVKYATGFTDYYYTQDTLNGNYFTREEMQYYIYGERDARKGFKAHGSLIGAGVVGLASGGLGLFFAPIFPYGYMALSGITKVRIKHKTISNPNYIDHDAYILGYERVSRTKRRIRALIGGTIGLAAGYGLYFGILKDQLPSTIKFRF
;
A
#
# COMPACT_ATOMS: atom_id res chain seq x y z
N MET A 1 -23.59 -27.13 46.24
CA MET A 1 -22.79 -25.87 46.27
C MET A 1 -22.08 -25.58 44.94
N MET A 2 -21.52 -26.55 44.25
CA MET A 2 -20.80 -26.35 42.97
C MET A 2 -21.62 -25.70 41.82
N CYS A 3 -22.90 -26.04 41.65
CA CYS A 3 -23.75 -25.44 40.60
C CYS A 3 -23.95 -23.93 40.74
N ARG A 4 -24.03 -23.41 41.96
CA ARG A 4 -24.18 -21.95 42.18
C ARG A 4 -22.94 -21.16 41.85
N PHE A 5 -21.76 -21.76 42.01
CA PHE A 5 -20.47 -21.14 41.62
C PHE A 5 -20.27 -21.09 40.12
N LEU A 6 -20.72 -22.11 39.38
CA LEU A 6 -20.65 -22.16 37.92
C LEU A 6 -21.56 -21.09 37.25
N ILE A 7 -22.74 -20.87 37.82
CA ILE A 7 -23.68 -19.83 37.30
C ILE A 7 -23.12 -18.42 37.53
N LEU A 8 -22.52 -18.14 38.71
CA LEU A 8 -21.90 -16.86 39.01
C LEU A 8 -20.67 -16.60 38.11
N PHE A 9 -19.85 -17.64 37.85
CA PHE A 9 -18.70 -17.55 36.97
C PHE A 9 -19.08 -17.30 35.51
N SER A 10 -20.19 -17.90 35.03
CA SER A 10 -20.74 -17.67 33.71
C SER A 10 -21.23 -16.22 33.55
N PHE A 11 -21.87 -15.63 34.57
CA PHE A 11 -22.31 -14.24 34.52
C PHE A 11 -21.15 -13.23 34.52
N LEU A 12 -20.06 -13.52 35.19
CA LEU A 12 -18.83 -12.71 35.17
C LEU A 12 -18.17 -12.72 33.80
N PHE A 13 -18.19 -13.84 33.08
CA PHE A 13 -17.67 -13.92 31.71
C PHE A 13 -18.49 -13.12 30.71
N PHE A 14 -19.82 -13.09 30.85
CA PHE A 14 -20.70 -12.30 29.98
C PHE A 14 -20.54 -10.80 30.19
N ALA A 15 -20.20 -10.33 31.39
CA ALA A 15 -19.99 -8.90 31.67
C ALA A 15 -18.70 -8.35 30.99
N TRP A 16 -17.70 -9.17 30.70
CA TRP A 16 -16.47 -8.75 30.02
C TRP A 16 -16.62 -8.58 28.51
N VAL A 17 -17.63 -9.21 27.91
CA VAL A 17 -17.85 -9.13 26.45
C VAL A 17 -18.57 -7.85 26.05
N SER A 18 -19.23 -7.16 26.99
CA SER A 18 -20.07 -5.98 26.70
C SER A 18 -19.32 -4.66 26.48
N GLN A 19 -18.01 -4.58 26.72
CA GLN A 19 -17.27 -3.31 26.59
C GLN A 19 -16.66 -3.02 25.21
N ALA A 20 -16.84 -3.93 24.25
CA ALA A 20 -16.12 -3.87 22.97
C ALA A 20 -16.74 -2.98 21.87
N GLN A 21 -17.85 -2.29 22.10
CA GLN A 21 -18.65 -1.73 21.01
C GLN A 21 -18.88 -0.21 21.00
N ASN A 22 -18.17 0.58 21.77
CA ASN A 22 -18.35 2.05 21.77
C ASN A 22 -17.27 2.80 20.97
N LYS A 23 -16.63 2.15 19.98
CA LYS A 23 -15.65 2.81 19.11
C LYS A 23 -16.24 3.01 17.72
N ASP A 24 -15.99 4.17 17.17
CA ASP A 24 -16.33 4.51 15.81
C ASP A 24 -15.27 3.95 14.86
N THR A 25 -15.61 3.74 13.61
CA THR A 25 -14.68 3.24 12.59
C THR A 25 -14.56 4.24 11.48
N ILE A 26 -13.38 4.82 11.31
CA ILE A 26 -13.05 5.74 10.22
C ILE A 26 -12.37 4.96 9.12
N LEU A 27 -12.92 5.00 7.92
CA LEU A 27 -12.27 4.50 6.71
C LEU A 27 -11.60 5.69 6.01
N LEU A 28 -10.27 5.64 5.94
CA LEU A 28 -9.48 6.64 5.26
C LEU A 28 -9.41 6.37 3.75
N MET A 29 -9.19 7.41 2.96
CA MET A 29 -8.99 7.34 1.51
C MET A 29 -7.79 6.44 1.12
N ASN A 30 -6.81 6.28 2.00
CA ASN A 30 -5.70 5.37 1.80
C ASN A 30 -6.03 3.89 2.12
N GLY A 31 -7.28 3.56 2.49
CA GLY A 31 -7.75 2.21 2.80
C GLY A 31 -7.40 1.70 4.19
N ASN A 32 -6.81 2.51 5.05
CA ASN A 32 -6.61 2.17 6.45
C ASN A 32 -7.89 2.41 7.24
N TYR A 33 -8.08 1.59 8.28
CA TYR A 33 -9.14 1.80 9.28
C TYR A 33 -8.52 2.36 10.55
N VAL A 34 -9.20 3.35 11.12
CA VAL A 34 -8.93 3.85 12.45
C VAL A 34 -10.16 3.55 13.31
N VAL A 35 -9.97 2.81 14.40
CA VAL A 35 -11.06 2.38 15.28
C VAL A 35 -10.89 3.08 16.62
N GLU A 36 -11.45 4.29 16.72
CA GLU A 36 -11.40 5.11 17.93
C GLU A 36 -12.65 5.98 18.03
N LYS A 37 -12.91 6.49 19.23
CA LYS A 37 -14.05 7.37 19.45
C LYS A 37 -13.83 8.72 18.77
N VAL A 38 -14.76 9.12 17.92
CA VAL A 38 -14.80 10.46 17.34
C VAL A 38 -15.21 11.44 18.43
N LEU A 39 -14.39 12.46 18.66
CA LEU A 39 -14.61 13.48 19.66
C LEU A 39 -15.39 14.67 19.10
N ASP A 40 -15.02 15.07 17.89
CA ASP A 40 -15.56 16.26 17.26
C ASP A 40 -15.40 16.17 15.74
N THR A 41 -16.36 16.77 15.03
CA THR A 41 -16.36 16.91 13.56
C THR A 41 -16.43 18.39 13.22
N LEU A 42 -15.45 19.17 13.68
CA LEU A 42 -15.33 20.59 13.40
C LEU A 42 -15.03 20.87 11.94
N ILE A 43 -15.25 22.09 11.50
CA ILE A 43 -15.12 22.54 10.12
C ILE A 43 -13.79 22.07 9.50
N GLY A 44 -13.88 21.12 8.58
CA GLY A 44 -12.75 20.64 7.76
C GLY A 44 -12.00 19.41 8.30
N ALA A 45 -12.22 18.98 9.55
CA ALA A 45 -11.48 17.85 10.13
C ALA A 45 -12.31 17.03 11.12
N VAL A 46 -11.98 15.74 11.21
CA VAL A 46 -12.48 14.80 12.24
C VAL A 46 -11.40 14.60 13.29
N THR A 47 -11.75 14.85 14.54
CA THR A 47 -10.85 14.73 15.68
C THR A 47 -11.12 13.45 16.44
N ILE A 48 -10.08 12.68 16.73
CA ILE A 48 -10.12 11.46 17.53
C ILE A 48 -9.12 11.50 18.68
N VAL A 49 -9.27 10.60 19.64
CA VAL A 49 -8.25 10.34 20.66
C VAL A 49 -7.07 9.58 20.01
N ASN A 50 -5.84 9.99 20.29
CA ASN A 50 -4.68 9.24 19.83
C ASN A 50 -4.61 7.88 20.57
N PRO A 51 -4.67 6.74 19.85
CA PRO A 51 -4.61 5.43 20.50
C PRO A 51 -3.28 5.13 21.21
N ALA A 52 -2.20 5.83 20.83
CA ALA A 52 -0.90 5.70 21.47
C ALA A 52 -0.72 6.60 22.71
N ASN A 53 -1.46 7.73 22.76
CA ASN A 53 -1.38 8.70 23.85
C ASN A 53 -2.73 9.38 24.03
N VAL A 54 -3.49 8.96 25.05
CA VAL A 54 -4.85 9.45 25.33
C VAL A 54 -4.93 10.97 25.58
N ALA A 55 -3.82 11.58 25.99
CA ALA A 55 -3.76 13.04 26.21
C ALA A 55 -3.63 13.84 24.89
N GLU A 56 -3.31 13.18 23.79
CA GLU A 56 -3.11 13.80 22.49
C GLU A 56 -4.32 13.53 21.57
N LYS A 57 -4.65 14.52 20.75
CA LYS A 57 -5.71 14.42 19.75
C LYS A 57 -5.10 14.31 18.37
N LEU A 58 -5.64 13.40 17.55
CA LEU A 58 -5.30 13.31 16.12
C LEU A 58 -6.42 13.95 15.31
N HIS A 59 -6.03 14.70 14.28
CA HIS A 59 -6.92 15.35 13.34
C HIS A 59 -6.73 14.73 11.97
N TYR A 60 -7.83 14.36 11.33
CA TYR A 60 -7.87 13.91 9.93
C TYR A 60 -8.69 14.92 9.14
N GLU A 61 -8.13 15.43 8.06
CA GLU A 61 -8.84 16.33 7.15
C GLU A 61 -9.94 15.56 6.39
N TYR A 62 -11.00 16.26 5.97
CA TYR A 62 -12.14 15.61 5.31
C TYR A 62 -11.76 14.92 3.99
N ASP A 63 -10.77 15.44 3.27
CA ASP A 63 -10.24 14.86 2.04
C ASP A 63 -9.44 13.55 2.26
N GLU A 64 -8.95 13.31 3.48
CA GLU A 64 -8.31 12.07 3.87
C GLU A 64 -9.32 10.97 4.25
N ILE A 65 -10.59 11.34 4.50
CA ILE A 65 -11.62 10.45 5.03
C ILE A 65 -12.60 10.06 3.93
N TYR A 66 -12.84 8.76 3.76
CA TYR A 66 -13.92 8.28 2.93
C TYR A 66 -15.27 8.30 3.69
N CYS A 67 -15.32 7.64 4.86
CA CYS A 67 -16.50 7.62 5.71
C CYS A 67 -16.16 7.37 7.17
N VAL A 68 -17.05 7.78 8.05
CA VAL A 68 -17.08 7.46 9.47
C VAL A 68 -18.30 6.61 9.76
N LYS A 69 -18.10 5.41 10.32
CA LYS A 69 -19.16 4.53 10.83
C LYS A 69 -19.20 4.67 12.35
N TYR A 70 -20.24 5.32 12.84
CA TYR A 70 -20.42 5.50 14.27
C TYR A 70 -20.89 4.21 14.95
N ALA A 71 -20.55 4.05 16.20
CA ALA A 71 -21.03 2.93 17.03
C ALA A 71 -22.57 2.83 17.11
N THR A 72 -23.27 3.92 16.87
CA THR A 72 -24.73 3.99 16.76
C THR A 72 -25.31 3.33 15.51
N GLY A 73 -24.45 2.89 14.56
CA GLY A 73 -24.85 2.33 13.27
C GLY A 73 -25.04 3.37 12.15
N PHE A 74 -24.98 4.65 12.47
CA PHE A 74 -25.00 5.71 11.46
C PHE A 74 -23.67 5.76 10.72
N THR A 75 -23.70 6.05 9.39
CA THR A 75 -22.50 6.23 8.57
C THR A 75 -22.56 7.60 7.90
N ASP A 76 -21.52 8.38 8.14
CA ASP A 76 -21.33 9.67 7.49
C ASP A 76 -20.25 9.56 6.42
N TYR A 77 -20.54 10.11 5.22
CA TYR A 77 -19.66 10.05 4.07
C TYR A 77 -19.06 11.43 3.80
N TYR A 78 -17.75 11.53 3.84
CA TYR A 78 -17.00 12.74 3.53
C TYR A 78 -16.59 12.81 2.05
N TYR A 79 -16.44 11.64 1.40
CA TYR A 79 -16.21 11.59 -0.03
C TYR A 79 -17.45 12.02 -0.81
N THR A 80 -17.26 12.96 -1.74
CA THR A 80 -18.26 13.38 -2.72
C THR A 80 -17.72 13.22 -4.12
N GLN A 81 -18.55 12.73 -5.05
CA GLN A 81 -18.21 12.72 -6.46
C GLN A 81 -18.19 14.17 -6.97
N ASP A 82 -17.05 14.57 -7.53
CA ASP A 82 -16.87 15.88 -8.16
C ASP A 82 -15.99 15.74 -9.40
N THR A 83 -16.62 15.66 -10.54
CA THR A 83 -15.94 15.45 -11.84
C THR A 83 -15.09 16.64 -12.25
N LEU A 84 -15.39 17.85 -11.75
CA LEU A 84 -14.63 19.06 -12.06
C LEU A 84 -13.28 19.05 -11.32
N ASN A 85 -13.25 18.49 -10.11
CA ASN A 85 -12.04 18.37 -9.29
C ASN A 85 -11.33 17.00 -9.44
N GLY A 86 -11.76 16.17 -10.41
CA GLY A 86 -11.12 14.90 -10.72
C GLY A 86 -11.61 13.69 -9.90
N ASN A 87 -12.68 13.84 -9.11
CA ASN A 87 -13.32 12.77 -8.36
C ASN A 87 -14.40 12.11 -9.23
N TYR A 88 -13.99 11.25 -10.16
CA TYR A 88 -14.89 10.64 -11.16
C TYR A 88 -15.75 9.50 -10.60
N PHE A 89 -15.31 8.82 -9.56
CA PHE A 89 -16.00 7.67 -9.01
C PHE A 89 -17.25 8.08 -8.22
N THR A 90 -18.30 7.30 -8.34
CA THR A 90 -19.42 7.33 -7.39
C THR A 90 -18.92 6.90 -5.99
N ARG A 91 -19.74 7.10 -4.95
CA ARG A 91 -19.38 6.65 -3.59
C ARG A 91 -19.07 5.15 -3.54
N GLU A 92 -19.91 4.35 -4.17
CA GLU A 92 -19.73 2.89 -4.18
C GLU A 92 -18.47 2.49 -4.93
N GLU A 93 -18.24 3.02 -6.12
CA GLU A 93 -17.02 2.77 -6.90
C GLU A 93 -15.76 3.19 -6.15
N MET A 94 -15.79 4.35 -5.46
CA MET A 94 -14.67 4.81 -4.66
C MET A 94 -14.38 3.86 -3.50
N GLN A 95 -15.40 3.27 -2.88
CA GLN A 95 -15.20 2.26 -1.85
C GLN A 95 -14.46 1.03 -2.38
N TYR A 96 -14.88 0.51 -3.54
CA TYR A 96 -14.18 -0.61 -4.18
C TYR A 96 -12.76 -0.23 -4.60
N TYR A 97 -12.56 0.96 -5.11
CA TYR A 97 -11.24 1.47 -5.46
C TYR A 97 -10.29 1.47 -4.25
N ILE A 98 -10.74 1.99 -3.10
CA ILE A 98 -9.99 1.99 -1.83
C ILE A 98 -9.67 0.56 -1.37
N TYR A 99 -10.62 -0.38 -1.50
CA TYR A 99 -10.39 -1.78 -1.14
C TYR A 99 -9.36 -2.43 -2.07
N GLY A 100 -9.38 -2.14 -3.37
CA GLY A 100 -8.39 -2.59 -4.32
C GLY A 100 -6.99 -2.10 -3.98
N GLU A 101 -6.85 -0.82 -3.69
CA GLU A 101 -5.57 -0.24 -3.23
C GLU A 101 -5.06 -0.90 -1.95
N ARG A 102 -5.93 -1.08 -0.96
CA ARG A 102 -5.59 -1.71 0.32
C ARG A 102 -5.08 -3.13 0.13
N ASP A 103 -5.81 -3.94 -0.64
CA ASP A 103 -5.46 -5.34 -0.88
C ASP A 103 -4.15 -5.46 -1.64
N ALA A 104 -3.90 -4.58 -2.62
CA ALA A 104 -2.63 -4.49 -3.32
C ALA A 104 -1.48 -4.06 -2.38
N ARG A 105 -1.72 -3.11 -1.45
CA ARG A 105 -0.70 -2.73 -0.45
C ARG A 105 -0.32 -3.90 0.44
N LYS A 106 -1.28 -4.69 0.90
CA LYS A 106 -1.04 -5.83 1.79
C LYS A 106 -0.50 -7.07 1.05
N GLY A 107 -1.10 -7.40 -0.09
CA GLY A 107 -0.91 -8.71 -0.72
C GLY A 107 0.07 -8.72 -1.90
N PHE A 108 0.19 -7.64 -2.66
CA PHE A 108 1.01 -7.64 -3.87
C PHE A 108 2.51 -7.49 -3.55
N LYS A 109 3.29 -8.47 -4.01
CA LYS A 109 4.76 -8.50 -3.85
C LYS A 109 5.41 -8.43 -5.23
N ALA A 110 6.22 -7.40 -5.48
CA ALA A 110 6.88 -7.15 -6.77
C ALA A 110 8.33 -7.70 -6.83
N HIS A 111 8.57 -8.93 -6.32
CA HIS A 111 9.91 -9.53 -6.29
C HIS A 111 10.50 -9.71 -7.69
N GLY A 112 9.70 -10.12 -8.68
CA GLY A 112 10.16 -10.27 -10.06
C GLY A 112 10.74 -8.99 -10.66
N SER A 113 10.10 -7.83 -10.38
CA SER A 113 10.60 -6.53 -10.84
C SER A 113 11.91 -6.12 -10.16
N LEU A 114 12.08 -6.46 -8.88
CA LEU A 114 13.31 -6.20 -8.14
C LEU A 114 14.47 -7.02 -8.70
N ILE A 115 14.27 -8.34 -8.87
CA ILE A 115 15.30 -9.24 -9.37
C ILE A 115 15.63 -8.93 -10.84
N GLY A 116 14.62 -8.76 -11.69
CA GLY A 116 14.81 -8.45 -13.11
C GLY A 116 15.60 -7.16 -13.32
N ALA A 117 15.24 -6.08 -12.61
CA ALA A 117 15.97 -4.82 -12.67
C ALA A 117 17.40 -4.95 -12.10
N GLY A 118 17.57 -5.75 -11.03
CA GLY A 118 18.87 -6.05 -10.43
C GLY A 118 19.82 -6.73 -11.43
N VAL A 119 19.34 -7.74 -12.14
CA VAL A 119 20.12 -8.43 -13.20
C VAL A 119 20.49 -7.47 -14.33
N VAL A 120 19.53 -6.65 -14.81
CA VAL A 120 19.79 -5.65 -15.85
C VAL A 120 20.81 -4.63 -15.39
N GLY A 121 20.69 -4.12 -14.14
CA GLY A 121 21.64 -3.18 -13.56
C GLY A 121 23.04 -3.78 -13.41
N LEU A 122 23.14 -5.01 -12.91
CA LEU A 122 24.42 -5.71 -12.75
C LEU A 122 25.11 -5.96 -14.09
N ALA A 123 24.37 -6.41 -15.10
CA ALA A 123 24.92 -6.65 -16.42
C ALA A 123 25.40 -5.34 -17.07
N SER A 124 24.60 -4.28 -17.04
CA SER A 124 24.96 -2.99 -17.63
C SER A 124 26.13 -2.31 -16.92
N GLY A 125 26.16 -2.34 -15.57
CA GLY A 125 27.26 -1.83 -14.75
C GLY A 125 28.54 -2.64 -14.93
N GLY A 126 28.43 -3.97 -15.03
CA GLY A 126 29.56 -4.87 -15.24
C GLY A 126 30.26 -4.70 -16.60
N LEU A 127 29.58 -4.11 -17.59
CA LEU A 127 30.20 -3.72 -18.87
C LEU A 127 30.98 -2.40 -18.77
N GLY A 128 30.90 -1.66 -17.66
CA GLY A 128 31.62 -0.40 -17.45
C GLY A 128 31.18 0.74 -18.37
N LEU A 129 29.96 0.68 -18.92
CA LEU A 129 29.45 1.69 -19.83
C LEU A 129 29.03 2.96 -19.09
N PHE A 130 29.40 4.13 -19.61
CA PHE A 130 28.99 5.43 -19.03
C PHE A 130 27.44 5.58 -19.01
N PHE A 131 26.76 5.08 -20.03
CA PHE A 131 25.30 5.15 -20.14
C PHE A 131 24.59 3.91 -19.53
N ALA A 132 25.30 3.05 -18.79
CA ALA A 132 24.73 1.87 -18.12
C ALA A 132 23.48 2.17 -17.28
N PRO A 133 23.32 3.34 -16.61
CA PRO A 133 22.12 3.65 -15.84
C PRO A 133 20.83 3.69 -16.67
N ILE A 134 20.90 3.96 -17.98
CA ILE A 134 19.71 4.00 -18.85
C ILE A 134 18.96 2.66 -18.85
N PHE A 135 19.66 1.54 -18.78
CA PHE A 135 19.04 0.21 -18.84
C PHE A 135 18.14 -0.12 -17.63
N PRO A 136 18.59 -0.01 -16.36
CA PRO A 136 17.73 -0.27 -15.21
C PRO A 136 16.61 0.78 -15.07
N TYR A 137 16.83 2.03 -15.44
CA TYR A 137 15.75 3.04 -15.44
C TYR A 137 14.73 2.80 -16.55
N GLY A 138 15.18 2.38 -17.74
CA GLY A 138 14.28 1.93 -18.81
C GLY A 138 13.44 0.73 -18.39
N TYR A 139 14.07 -0.28 -17.76
CA TYR A 139 13.35 -1.42 -17.20
C TYR A 139 12.33 -0.99 -16.14
N MET A 140 12.67 -0.04 -15.24
CA MET A 140 11.76 0.53 -14.25
C MET A 140 10.52 1.15 -14.93
N ALA A 141 10.71 1.95 -15.96
CA ALA A 141 9.60 2.58 -16.69
C ALA A 141 8.68 1.51 -17.31
N LEU A 142 9.24 0.54 -18.01
CA LEU A 142 8.50 -0.54 -18.66
C LEU A 142 7.79 -1.46 -17.65
N SER A 143 8.37 -1.73 -16.49
CA SER A 143 7.77 -2.59 -15.45
C SER A 143 6.44 -2.06 -14.92
N GLY A 144 6.22 -0.75 -14.99
CA GLY A 144 4.97 -0.10 -14.59
C GLY A 144 3.86 -0.16 -15.64
N ILE A 145 4.18 -0.43 -16.90
CA ILE A 145 3.20 -0.45 -18.01
C ILE A 145 2.53 -1.83 -18.12
N THR A 146 3.25 -2.89 -17.81
CA THR A 146 2.77 -4.27 -17.99
C THR A 146 1.54 -4.55 -17.13
N LYS A 147 0.55 -5.27 -17.73
CA LYS A 147 -0.70 -5.68 -17.07
C LYS A 147 -0.43 -6.41 -15.75
N VAL A 148 -1.18 -6.07 -14.72
CA VAL A 148 -1.06 -6.68 -13.40
C VAL A 148 -1.93 -7.92 -13.33
N ARG A 149 -1.36 -9.04 -12.89
CA ARG A 149 -2.13 -10.26 -12.62
C ARG A 149 -2.58 -10.25 -11.15
N ILE A 150 -3.87 -10.13 -10.93
CA ILE A 150 -4.47 -10.20 -9.60
C ILE A 150 -4.51 -11.67 -9.18
N LYS A 151 -3.97 -11.98 -8.01
CA LYS A 151 -3.96 -13.35 -7.45
C LYS A 151 -5.06 -13.46 -6.39
N HIS A 152 -5.90 -14.46 -6.46
CA HIS A 152 -7.00 -14.69 -5.50
C HIS A 152 -6.57 -14.62 -4.03
N LYS A 153 -5.38 -15.13 -3.70
CA LYS A 153 -4.85 -15.10 -2.32
C LYS A 153 -4.49 -13.70 -1.80
N THR A 154 -4.50 -12.69 -2.66
CA THR A 154 -4.18 -11.29 -2.28
C THR A 154 -5.42 -10.41 -2.16
N ILE A 155 -6.59 -11.00 -2.31
CA ILE A 155 -7.89 -10.35 -2.34
C ILE A 155 -8.60 -10.66 -1.03
N SER A 156 -9.16 -9.64 -0.39
CA SER A 156 -9.91 -9.81 0.86
C SER A 156 -11.29 -10.44 0.63
N ASN A 157 -11.93 -10.15 -0.50
CA ASN A 157 -13.21 -10.76 -0.91
C ASN A 157 -13.22 -11.00 -2.43
N PRO A 158 -13.43 -12.26 -2.89
CA PRO A 158 -13.46 -12.60 -4.32
C PRO A 158 -14.46 -11.80 -5.15
N ASN A 159 -15.60 -11.44 -4.58
CA ASN A 159 -16.65 -10.69 -5.29
C ASN A 159 -16.23 -9.27 -5.68
N TYR A 160 -15.16 -8.74 -5.10
CA TYR A 160 -14.68 -7.40 -5.44
C TYR A 160 -14.05 -7.34 -6.84
N ILE A 161 -13.63 -8.47 -7.42
CA ILE A 161 -13.04 -8.51 -8.76
C ILE A 161 -14.03 -8.11 -9.85
N ASP A 162 -15.33 -8.29 -9.61
CA ASP A 162 -16.37 -7.95 -10.58
C ASP A 162 -16.56 -6.43 -10.74
N HIS A 163 -15.94 -5.63 -9.87
CA HIS A 163 -15.98 -4.17 -9.91
C HIS A 163 -14.73 -3.58 -10.57
N ASP A 164 -14.89 -2.88 -11.69
CA ASP A 164 -13.79 -2.24 -12.42
C ASP A 164 -13.00 -1.26 -11.54
N ALA A 165 -13.67 -0.52 -10.67
CA ALA A 165 -13.03 0.39 -9.74
C ALA A 165 -12.05 -0.32 -8.79
N TYR A 166 -12.39 -1.53 -8.32
CA TYR A 166 -11.48 -2.34 -7.50
C TYR A 166 -10.23 -2.73 -8.28
N ILE A 167 -10.41 -3.19 -9.53
CA ILE A 167 -9.29 -3.56 -10.40
C ILE A 167 -8.35 -2.36 -10.63
N LEU A 168 -8.91 -1.18 -10.91
CA LEU A 168 -8.16 0.05 -11.11
C LEU A 168 -7.33 0.44 -9.87
N GLY A 169 -7.94 0.40 -8.69
CA GLY A 169 -7.25 0.68 -7.41
C GLY A 169 -6.12 -0.32 -7.15
N TYR A 170 -6.38 -1.62 -7.37
CA TYR A 170 -5.37 -2.68 -7.20
C TYR A 170 -4.21 -2.51 -8.19
N GLU A 171 -4.50 -2.23 -9.46
CA GLU A 171 -3.48 -2.02 -10.49
C GLU A 171 -2.60 -0.80 -10.21
N ARG A 172 -3.19 0.33 -9.79
CA ARG A 172 -2.45 1.56 -9.46
C ARG A 172 -1.33 1.29 -8.48
N VAL A 173 -1.67 0.69 -7.34
CA VAL A 173 -0.70 0.37 -6.27
C VAL A 173 0.30 -0.67 -6.73
N SER A 174 -0.15 -1.70 -7.43
CA SER A 174 0.73 -2.77 -7.91
C SER A 174 1.75 -2.28 -8.92
N ARG A 175 1.37 -1.40 -9.84
CA ARG A 175 2.27 -0.77 -10.82
C ARG A 175 3.29 0.12 -10.13
N THR A 176 2.86 0.91 -9.13
CA THR A 176 3.76 1.74 -8.31
C THR A 176 4.77 0.88 -7.55
N LYS A 177 4.33 -0.21 -6.92
CA LYS A 177 5.23 -1.16 -6.24
C LYS A 177 6.24 -1.80 -7.20
N ARG A 178 5.84 -2.15 -8.42
CA ARG A 178 6.76 -2.67 -9.44
C ARG A 178 7.84 -1.65 -9.79
N ARG A 179 7.46 -0.39 -10.05
CA ARG A 179 8.41 0.69 -10.36
C ARG A 179 9.39 0.92 -9.23
N ILE A 180 8.92 1.06 -7.99
CA ILE A 180 9.78 1.28 -6.82
C ILE A 180 10.74 0.08 -6.61
N ARG A 181 10.24 -1.15 -6.71
CA ARG A 181 11.07 -2.34 -6.55
C ARG A 181 12.08 -2.50 -7.70
N ALA A 182 11.71 -2.15 -8.92
CA ALA A 182 12.63 -2.13 -10.05
C ALA A 182 13.70 -1.04 -9.88
N LEU A 183 13.34 0.14 -9.39
CA LEU A 183 14.31 1.20 -9.07
C LEU A 183 15.33 0.71 -8.05
N ILE A 184 14.87 0.16 -6.92
CA ILE A 184 15.75 -0.37 -5.87
C ILE A 184 16.66 -1.48 -6.41
N GLY A 185 16.09 -2.48 -7.09
CA GLY A 185 16.85 -3.59 -7.65
C GLY A 185 17.87 -3.13 -8.69
N GLY A 186 17.45 -2.25 -9.60
CA GLY A 186 18.31 -1.69 -10.64
C GLY A 186 19.48 -0.88 -10.11
N THR A 187 19.24 -0.05 -9.08
CA THR A 187 20.30 0.75 -8.44
C THR A 187 21.31 -0.12 -7.72
N ILE A 188 20.85 -1.12 -6.96
CA ILE A 188 21.72 -2.08 -6.26
C ILE A 188 22.52 -2.89 -7.28
N GLY A 189 21.86 -3.41 -8.33
CA GLY A 189 22.51 -4.16 -9.39
C GLY A 189 23.56 -3.35 -10.14
N LEU A 190 23.26 -2.10 -10.47
CA LEU A 190 24.17 -1.17 -11.13
C LEU A 190 25.43 -0.89 -10.29
N ALA A 191 25.24 -0.59 -9.00
CA ALA A 191 26.34 -0.35 -8.07
C ALA A 191 27.25 -1.59 -7.94
N ALA A 192 26.65 -2.79 -7.81
CA ALA A 192 27.38 -4.04 -7.77
C ALA A 192 28.11 -4.31 -9.09
N GLY A 193 27.47 -4.05 -10.24
CA GLY A 193 28.07 -4.21 -11.56
C GLY A 193 29.29 -3.32 -11.76
N TYR A 194 29.20 -2.04 -11.44
CA TYR A 194 30.35 -1.13 -11.48
C TYR A 194 31.45 -1.54 -10.49
N GLY A 195 31.07 -1.97 -9.28
CA GLY A 195 32.05 -2.47 -8.30
C GLY A 195 32.85 -3.67 -8.86
N LEU A 196 32.16 -4.61 -9.52
CA LEU A 196 32.82 -5.75 -10.20
C LEU A 196 33.72 -5.29 -11.37
N TYR A 197 33.22 -4.34 -12.18
CA TYR A 197 33.98 -3.82 -13.31
C TYR A 197 35.28 -3.15 -12.84
N PHE A 198 35.20 -2.20 -11.93
CA PHE A 198 36.39 -1.44 -11.47
C PHE A 198 37.31 -2.27 -10.55
N GLY A 199 36.75 -3.21 -9.77
CA GLY A 199 37.54 -4.00 -8.83
C GLY A 199 38.24 -5.23 -9.46
N ILE A 200 37.65 -5.82 -10.51
CA ILE A 200 38.13 -7.13 -11.03
C ILE A 200 38.26 -7.08 -12.53
N LEU A 201 37.23 -6.66 -13.28
CA LEU A 201 37.14 -6.87 -14.72
C LEU A 201 37.98 -5.89 -15.52
N LYS A 202 38.20 -4.67 -15.03
CA LYS A 202 38.93 -3.61 -15.73
C LYS A 202 40.32 -4.05 -16.14
N ASP A 203 41.03 -4.81 -15.30
CA ASP A 203 42.38 -5.25 -15.53
C ASP A 203 42.48 -6.55 -16.35
N GLN A 204 41.38 -7.32 -16.40
CA GLN A 204 41.31 -8.61 -17.10
C GLN A 204 40.72 -8.51 -18.52
N LEU A 205 39.99 -7.42 -18.83
CA LEU A 205 39.39 -7.25 -20.15
C LEU A 205 40.44 -6.83 -21.19
N PRO A 206 40.43 -7.46 -22.40
CA PRO A 206 41.31 -7.07 -23.49
C PRO A 206 41.06 -5.61 -23.89
N SER A 207 42.14 -4.93 -24.34
CA SER A 207 42.16 -3.50 -24.68
C SER A 207 41.09 -3.05 -25.68
N THR A 208 40.60 -4.00 -26.49
CA THR A 208 39.54 -3.78 -27.49
C THR A 208 38.17 -3.45 -26.87
N ILE A 209 37.92 -3.80 -25.59
CA ILE A 209 36.67 -3.55 -24.87
C ILE A 209 36.83 -2.39 -23.86
N LYS A 210 38.07 -1.89 -23.70
CA LYS A 210 38.33 -0.75 -22.83
C LYS A 210 37.82 0.54 -23.51
N PHE A 211 36.65 1.01 -23.14
CA PHE A 211 36.20 2.35 -23.52
C PHE A 211 37.14 3.37 -22.90
N ARG A 212 37.94 4.10 -23.70
CA ARG A 212 38.68 5.28 -23.26
C ARG A 212 37.69 6.40 -23.08
N PHE A 213 37.59 6.88 -21.85
CA PHE A 213 36.94 8.14 -21.53
C PHE A 213 37.99 9.24 -21.52
#